data_2969e40a8ed9f111c964dc9cc8d72ce5
#
_entry.id   2969e40a8ed9f111c964dc9cc8d72ce5
#
_cell.length_a   1.000
_cell.length_b   1.000
_cell.length_c   1.000
_cell.angle_alpha   90.00
_cell.angle_beta   90.00
_cell.angle_gamma   90.00
#
_symmetry.space_group_name_H-M   'P 1'
#
loop_
_entity.id
_entity.type
_entity.pdbx_description
1 polymer ?
#
loop_
_entity_poly.entity_id
_entity_poly.type
_entity_poly.pdbx_seq_one_letter_code
_entity_poly.pdbx_strand_id
1 'polypeptide(L)'
;MHPRCPRLLALALVAAMAATLAAQSSPATIGGALPPLFPVDNWWNQDISQAPVAPESAALINFINNGGTRRLHPDFGGVAGPNEIYGLPYVVVAGDQPKRQVQFYYAGESDGVGVPFYPIPDQAKTQPYWIEGGAPGNQAPGGDRHMLLVDKDNRRLYELFDLGWNGSQWTAGSGAYFDLQANGRRPDGWTSADAAGLAILPGLVKYDEVYGPGEITHAFRVTVRATNDHYVWPASHVAGNNTSAPPNGTRLRLKASKDISGFPPEIQKIFRAMKTHGLIVADNGSDMYVGGAFDPRWNNDVLNPAFRGLNASDFEVIQLGWRGGTAPPSPTCTPGTPTDLWATVNGYTVQLGWTPPGGVLGHLVDVGSAPGLTNITSIPIAMPSTGLGGAVAAGRYYVRTRAAQACGAGAASNEVVVDVPAGCAVPTAPGTLAVALGANRTVSLTWGAAASATTYVVEAGSAPGLANILATDVGAARSVGGPVPPGTYHARVRGRSTCGQTGPASNEVVVVVP
;
A
#
# COMPACT_ATOMS: atom_id res chain seq x y z
N MET A 1 -44.10 -66.43 -65.80
CA MET A 1 -44.29 -65.03 -66.12
C MET A 1 -44.28 -64.25 -64.78
N HIS A 2 -43.19 -63.61 -64.45
CA HIS A 2 -43.06 -62.82 -63.23
C HIS A 2 -43.06 -61.34 -63.58
N PRO A 3 -43.79 -60.48 -62.86
CA PRO A 3 -43.58 -59.06 -62.92
C PRO A 3 -42.55 -58.61 -61.85
N ARG A 4 -41.60 -57.84 -62.33
CA ARG A 4 -40.56 -57.23 -61.53
C ARG A 4 -41.12 -55.99 -60.77
N CYS A 5 -40.89 -55.99 -59.48
CA CYS A 5 -41.14 -54.83 -58.61
C CYS A 5 -39.94 -53.85 -58.64
N PRO A 6 -40.11 -52.55 -58.81
CA PRO A 6 -39.00 -51.59 -58.72
C PRO A 6 -38.70 -51.23 -57.26
N ARG A 7 -37.44 -51.36 -56.93
CA ARG A 7 -36.91 -50.86 -55.62
C ARG A 7 -36.80 -49.32 -55.64
N LEU A 8 -37.56 -48.70 -54.79
CA LEU A 8 -37.38 -47.29 -54.42
C LEU A 8 -36.11 -47.12 -53.53
N LEU A 9 -35.14 -46.42 -54.05
CA LEU A 9 -33.96 -45.96 -53.27
C LEU A 9 -34.40 -44.77 -52.44
N ALA A 10 -34.51 -44.92 -51.11
CA ALA A 10 -34.64 -43.79 -50.18
C ALA A 10 -33.25 -43.27 -49.92
N LEU A 11 -32.96 -42.08 -50.46
CA LEU A 11 -31.78 -41.27 -50.08
C LEU A 11 -32.03 -40.70 -48.71
N ALA A 12 -31.42 -41.24 -47.68
CA ALA A 12 -31.34 -40.59 -46.34
C ALA A 12 -30.30 -39.49 -46.40
N LEU A 13 -30.74 -38.22 -46.41
CA LEU A 13 -29.91 -37.06 -46.24
C LEU A 13 -29.51 -36.96 -44.74
N VAL A 14 -28.33 -37.46 -44.40
CA VAL A 14 -27.73 -37.20 -43.08
C VAL A 14 -27.18 -35.78 -43.13
N ALA A 15 -27.95 -34.83 -42.60
CA ALA A 15 -27.45 -33.50 -42.29
C ALA A 15 -26.45 -33.62 -41.11
N ALA A 16 -25.18 -33.64 -41.43
CA ALA A 16 -24.12 -33.47 -40.43
C ALA A 16 -24.21 -32.03 -39.94
N MET A 17 -24.86 -31.82 -38.80
CA MET A 17 -24.63 -30.63 -37.99
C MET A 17 -23.18 -30.68 -37.48
N ALA A 18 -22.28 -30.05 -38.21
CA ALA A 18 -21.00 -29.67 -37.66
C ALA A 18 -21.27 -28.59 -36.59
N ALA A 19 -21.46 -29.02 -35.35
CA ALA A 19 -21.32 -28.14 -34.22
C ALA A 19 -19.87 -27.67 -34.25
N THR A 20 -19.62 -26.47 -34.76
CA THR A 20 -18.40 -25.74 -34.49
C THR A 20 -18.36 -25.52 -32.97
N LEU A 21 -17.69 -26.43 -32.25
CA LEU A 21 -17.15 -26.08 -30.95
C LEU A 21 -16.24 -24.87 -31.23
N ALA A 22 -16.75 -23.67 -30.96
CA ALA A 22 -15.87 -22.55 -30.72
C ALA A 22 -14.90 -23.04 -29.64
N ALA A 23 -13.63 -23.17 -30.00
CA ALA A 23 -12.59 -23.41 -29.05
C ALA A 23 -12.77 -22.30 -27.98
N GLN A 24 -13.28 -22.66 -26.81
CA GLN A 24 -13.29 -21.79 -25.68
C GLN A 24 -11.81 -21.50 -25.46
N SER A 25 -11.40 -20.25 -25.75
CA SER A 25 -10.08 -19.77 -25.36
C SER A 25 -9.89 -20.15 -23.90
N SER A 26 -8.76 -20.78 -23.59
CA SER A 26 -8.43 -21.15 -22.22
C SER A 26 -8.73 -19.95 -21.32
N PRO A 27 -9.51 -20.10 -20.24
CA PRO A 27 -9.89 -18.96 -19.39
C PRO A 27 -8.69 -18.21 -18.82
N ALA A 28 -7.51 -18.85 -18.76
CA ALA A 28 -6.26 -18.24 -18.30
C ALA A 28 -5.73 -17.13 -19.21
N THR A 29 -6.09 -17.14 -20.50
CA THR A 29 -5.59 -16.18 -21.51
C THR A 29 -6.74 -15.57 -22.29
N ILE A 30 -7.72 -15.04 -21.60
CA ILE A 30 -8.83 -14.34 -22.27
C ILE A 30 -8.24 -13.12 -23.01
N GLY A 31 -8.37 -13.10 -24.33
CA GLY A 31 -8.02 -11.97 -25.19
C GLY A 31 -6.65 -12.02 -25.87
N GLY A 32 -5.82 -13.05 -25.68
CA GLY A 32 -4.59 -13.28 -26.45
C GLY A 32 -3.30 -13.34 -25.64
N ALA A 33 -2.16 -13.30 -26.34
CA ALA A 33 -0.83 -13.39 -25.72
C ALA A 33 -0.48 -12.13 -24.90
N LEU A 34 0.20 -12.36 -23.79
CA LEU A 34 0.75 -11.27 -22.96
C LEU A 34 1.86 -10.53 -23.72
N PRO A 35 1.86 -9.19 -23.69
CA PRO A 35 3.03 -8.44 -24.06
C PRO A 35 4.14 -8.63 -23.00
N PRO A 36 5.42 -8.25 -23.29
CA PRO A 36 6.44 -8.21 -22.26
C PRO A 36 5.98 -7.40 -21.04
N LEU A 37 6.13 -7.99 -19.85
CA LEU A 37 5.77 -7.35 -18.59
C LEU A 37 7.00 -6.63 -18.03
N PHE A 38 6.96 -5.31 -18.01
CA PHE A 38 8.01 -4.41 -17.55
C PHE A 38 9.35 -4.50 -18.34
N PRO A 39 10.23 -3.50 -18.20
CA PRO A 39 11.59 -3.52 -18.72
C PRO A 39 12.43 -4.64 -18.11
N VAL A 40 13.47 -5.06 -18.82
CA VAL A 40 14.36 -6.15 -18.38
C VAL A 40 15.07 -5.87 -17.05
N ASP A 41 15.31 -4.60 -16.73
CA ASP A 41 15.92 -4.13 -15.49
C ASP A 41 14.91 -3.87 -14.35
N ASN A 42 13.66 -4.24 -14.56
CA ASN A 42 12.65 -4.18 -13.49
C ASN A 42 13.01 -5.13 -12.35
N TRP A 43 12.64 -4.78 -11.11
CA TRP A 43 12.89 -5.62 -9.93
C TRP A 43 12.30 -7.02 -10.03
N TRP A 44 11.20 -7.22 -10.77
CA TRP A 44 10.66 -8.55 -11.02
C TRP A 44 11.62 -9.42 -11.84
N ASN A 45 12.33 -8.85 -12.82
CA ASN A 45 13.20 -9.55 -13.77
C ASN A 45 14.64 -9.67 -13.27
N GLN A 46 14.96 -9.05 -12.12
CA GLN A 46 16.31 -8.92 -11.62
C GLN A 46 16.92 -10.27 -11.21
N ASP A 47 18.13 -10.57 -11.70
CA ASP A 47 18.92 -11.69 -11.20
C ASP A 47 19.48 -11.36 -9.81
N ILE A 48 19.13 -12.19 -8.83
CA ILE A 48 19.57 -12.08 -7.43
C ILE A 48 20.50 -13.21 -7.02
N SER A 49 20.95 -14.05 -7.95
CA SER A 49 21.78 -15.22 -7.65
C SER A 49 23.07 -14.88 -6.91
N GLN A 50 23.62 -13.68 -7.13
CA GLN A 50 24.81 -13.15 -6.47
C GLN A 50 24.51 -12.09 -5.40
N ALA A 51 23.24 -11.85 -5.10
CA ALA A 51 22.87 -10.88 -4.06
C ALA A 51 23.40 -11.31 -2.69
N PRO A 52 23.93 -10.39 -1.86
CA PRO A 52 24.37 -10.72 -0.50
C PRO A 52 23.21 -11.26 0.34
N VAL A 53 23.52 -12.22 1.20
CA VAL A 53 22.56 -12.73 2.21
C VAL A 53 22.42 -11.69 3.32
N ALA A 54 21.19 -11.42 3.75
CA ALA A 54 20.93 -10.49 4.84
C ALA A 54 21.48 -11.03 6.18
N PRO A 55 22.07 -10.18 7.02
CA PRO A 55 22.51 -10.61 8.37
C PRO A 55 21.39 -11.24 9.20
N GLU A 56 20.17 -10.73 9.06
CA GLU A 56 18.94 -11.22 9.73
C GLU A 56 18.28 -12.42 9.04
N SER A 57 18.83 -12.91 7.94
CA SER A 57 18.23 -13.98 7.11
C SER A 57 17.82 -15.20 7.96
N ALA A 58 18.69 -15.66 8.85
CA ALA A 58 18.38 -16.83 9.68
C ALA A 58 17.17 -16.59 10.59
N ALA A 59 17.05 -15.41 11.20
CA ALA A 59 15.94 -15.06 12.08
C ALA A 59 14.62 -14.97 11.29
N LEU A 60 14.63 -14.30 10.12
CA LEU A 60 13.45 -14.15 9.27
C LEU A 60 12.98 -15.50 8.70
N ILE A 61 13.90 -16.34 8.25
CA ILE A 61 13.57 -17.70 7.80
C ILE A 61 13.01 -18.55 8.94
N ASN A 62 13.57 -18.47 10.15
CA ASN A 62 13.04 -19.18 11.31
C ASN A 62 11.61 -18.71 11.65
N PHE A 63 11.33 -17.42 11.55
CA PHE A 63 9.99 -16.90 11.72
C PHE A 63 9.03 -17.53 10.69
N ILE A 64 9.35 -17.47 9.40
CA ILE A 64 8.52 -18.05 8.33
C ILE A 64 8.36 -19.55 8.53
N ASN A 65 9.44 -20.25 8.85
CA ASN A 65 9.46 -21.73 8.98
C ASN A 65 8.65 -22.27 10.18
N ASN A 66 8.36 -21.42 11.16
CA ASN A 66 7.47 -21.70 12.28
C ASN A 66 7.72 -23.10 12.92
N GLY A 67 8.93 -23.35 13.38
CA GLY A 67 9.32 -24.63 13.99
C GLY A 67 9.55 -25.77 13.00
N GLY A 68 9.87 -25.48 11.74
CA GLY A 68 10.19 -26.48 10.72
C GLY A 68 8.98 -27.05 9.99
N THR A 69 7.80 -26.46 10.14
CA THR A 69 6.54 -27.01 9.61
C THR A 69 6.12 -26.41 8.28
N ARG A 70 6.76 -25.34 7.81
CA ARG A 70 6.31 -24.62 6.61
C ARG A 70 6.97 -25.12 5.34
N ARG A 71 6.14 -25.65 4.46
CA ARG A 71 6.51 -26.14 3.13
C ARG A 71 6.08 -25.15 2.08
N LEU A 72 6.79 -25.14 0.95
CA LEU A 72 6.35 -24.39 -0.22
C LEU A 72 5.01 -24.96 -0.71
N HIS A 73 4.12 -24.08 -1.16
CA HIS A 73 2.81 -24.44 -1.68
C HIS A 73 2.52 -23.67 -2.96
N PRO A 74 2.04 -24.33 -4.05
CA PRO A 74 1.56 -23.63 -5.22
C PRO A 74 0.16 -23.08 -4.93
N ASP A 75 0.01 -21.75 -4.98
CA ASP A 75 -1.29 -21.08 -4.83
C ASP A 75 -1.91 -20.85 -6.22
N PHE A 76 -1.95 -21.91 -7.01
CA PHE A 76 -2.51 -21.93 -8.37
C PHE A 76 -2.81 -23.36 -8.82
N GLY A 77 -3.68 -23.43 -9.82
CA GLY A 77 -4.12 -24.71 -10.36
C GLY A 77 -5.17 -24.53 -11.44
N GLY A 78 -5.98 -25.58 -11.63
CA GLY A 78 -7.05 -25.63 -12.60
C GLY A 78 -8.42 -25.27 -12.01
N VAL A 79 -9.45 -25.82 -12.63
CA VAL A 79 -10.84 -25.69 -12.18
C VAL A 79 -11.05 -26.55 -10.94
N ALA A 80 -11.56 -25.95 -9.85
CA ALA A 80 -11.85 -26.63 -8.59
C ALA A 80 -13.34 -27.07 -8.50
N GLY A 81 -14.24 -26.33 -9.17
CA GLY A 81 -15.68 -26.63 -9.19
C GLY A 81 -16.43 -25.76 -10.19
N PRO A 82 -17.76 -25.87 -10.26
CA PRO A 82 -18.56 -24.95 -11.06
C PRO A 82 -18.35 -23.49 -10.61
N ASN A 83 -17.89 -22.65 -11.53
CA ASN A 83 -17.51 -21.24 -11.24
C ASN A 83 -16.45 -21.10 -10.15
N GLU A 84 -15.59 -22.10 -9.95
CA GLU A 84 -14.53 -22.11 -8.95
C GLU A 84 -13.20 -22.47 -9.61
N ILE A 85 -12.20 -21.63 -9.43
CA ILE A 85 -10.84 -21.80 -9.96
C ILE A 85 -9.80 -21.59 -8.87
N TYR A 86 -8.62 -22.17 -9.10
CA TYR A 86 -7.48 -22.03 -8.21
C TYR A 86 -6.35 -21.28 -8.92
N GLY A 87 -5.95 -20.12 -8.37
CA GLY A 87 -5.02 -19.16 -9.00
C GLY A 87 -5.72 -17.94 -9.59
N LEU A 88 -4.93 -16.99 -10.05
CA LEU A 88 -5.40 -15.69 -10.52
C LEU A 88 -5.58 -15.67 -12.05
N PRO A 89 -6.81 -15.48 -12.55
CA PRO A 89 -7.01 -15.27 -13.98
C PRO A 89 -6.52 -13.89 -14.40
N TYR A 90 -6.10 -13.73 -15.64
CA TYR A 90 -5.81 -12.45 -16.24
C TYR A 90 -6.48 -12.29 -17.61
N VAL A 91 -6.77 -11.05 -17.96
CA VAL A 91 -7.49 -10.70 -19.17
C VAL A 91 -6.64 -9.75 -20.00
N VAL A 92 -6.43 -10.09 -21.28
CA VAL A 92 -5.77 -9.21 -22.25
C VAL A 92 -6.84 -8.49 -23.05
N VAL A 93 -6.81 -7.17 -23.05
CA VAL A 93 -7.75 -6.30 -23.76
C VAL A 93 -7.06 -5.49 -24.84
N ALA A 94 -7.83 -5.05 -25.84
CA ALA A 94 -7.37 -4.10 -26.84
C ALA A 94 -7.31 -2.67 -26.25
N GLY A 95 -6.53 -1.78 -26.87
CA GLY A 95 -6.31 -0.42 -26.42
C GLY A 95 -7.54 0.47 -26.46
N ASP A 96 -8.56 0.08 -27.24
CA ASP A 96 -9.85 0.76 -27.37
C ASP A 96 -10.95 0.16 -26.47
N GLN A 97 -10.63 -0.83 -25.62
CA GLN A 97 -11.59 -1.40 -24.66
C GLN A 97 -12.21 -0.28 -23.80
N PRO A 98 -13.56 -0.17 -23.79
CA PRO A 98 -14.24 0.87 -23.03
C PRO A 98 -13.89 0.83 -21.55
N LYS A 99 -13.48 1.97 -21.02
CA LYS A 99 -13.13 2.10 -19.61
C LYS A 99 -14.38 2.26 -18.75
N ARG A 100 -14.36 1.66 -17.58
CA ARG A 100 -15.41 1.70 -16.57
C ARG A 100 -14.93 2.48 -15.35
N GLN A 101 -15.84 3.22 -14.73
CA GLN A 101 -15.61 3.80 -13.40
C GLN A 101 -15.79 2.70 -12.35
N VAL A 102 -14.93 2.71 -11.34
CA VAL A 102 -14.97 1.82 -10.18
C VAL A 102 -15.08 2.68 -8.93
N GLN A 103 -15.96 2.31 -8.02
CA GLN A 103 -16.04 2.91 -6.69
C GLN A 103 -15.14 2.12 -5.73
N PHE A 104 -14.23 2.82 -5.05
CA PHE A 104 -13.24 2.21 -4.18
C PHE A 104 -13.56 2.42 -2.70
N TYR A 105 -13.29 1.38 -1.90
CA TYR A 105 -13.27 1.49 -0.46
C TYR A 105 -12.01 2.25 0.00
N TYR A 106 -10.82 1.88 -0.54
CA TYR A 106 -9.55 2.55 -0.28
C TYR A 106 -9.23 3.59 -1.38
N ALA A 107 -10.14 4.57 -1.55
CA ALA A 107 -10.02 5.56 -2.62
C ALA A 107 -8.75 6.42 -2.53
N GLY A 108 -8.22 6.68 -1.31
CA GLY A 108 -7.01 7.47 -1.10
C GLY A 108 -5.73 6.82 -1.63
N GLU A 109 -5.75 5.51 -1.92
CA GLU A 109 -4.62 4.72 -2.39
C GLU A 109 -4.91 4.02 -3.72
N SER A 110 -5.96 4.44 -4.43
CA SER A 110 -6.41 3.84 -5.68
C SER A 110 -6.27 4.81 -6.86
N ASP A 111 -5.94 4.27 -8.04
CA ASP A 111 -5.89 5.05 -9.27
C ASP A 111 -7.26 5.17 -9.93
N GLY A 112 -7.48 6.25 -10.68
CA GLY A 112 -8.68 6.44 -11.49
C GLY A 112 -9.97 6.69 -10.70
N VAL A 113 -9.85 7.21 -9.47
CA VAL A 113 -11.00 7.53 -8.61
C VAL A 113 -11.90 8.57 -9.28
N GLY A 114 -13.21 8.27 -9.35
CA GLY A 114 -14.22 9.20 -9.83
C GLY A 114 -14.31 9.33 -11.36
N VAL A 115 -13.49 8.62 -12.13
CA VAL A 115 -13.48 8.68 -13.60
C VAL A 115 -13.54 7.27 -14.23
N PRO A 116 -14.00 7.13 -15.50
CA PRO A 116 -13.83 5.89 -16.24
C PRO A 116 -12.35 5.61 -16.51
N PHE A 117 -11.80 4.56 -15.86
CA PHE A 117 -10.36 4.31 -15.88
C PHE A 117 -9.99 2.86 -16.19
N TYR A 118 -10.74 1.88 -15.67
CA TYR A 118 -10.43 0.46 -15.79
C TYR A 118 -11.10 -0.16 -17.01
N PRO A 119 -10.35 -0.84 -17.90
CA PRO A 119 -10.89 -1.43 -19.12
C PRO A 119 -11.59 -2.77 -18.88
N ILE A 120 -12.58 -2.80 -17.97
CA ILE A 120 -13.29 -4.01 -17.56
C ILE A 120 -14.28 -4.42 -18.65
N PRO A 121 -14.16 -5.63 -19.27
CA PRO A 121 -15.13 -6.15 -20.20
C PRO A 121 -16.47 -6.44 -19.55
N ASP A 122 -17.57 -6.18 -20.28
CA ASP A 122 -18.91 -6.38 -19.75
C ASP A 122 -19.22 -7.85 -19.44
N GLN A 123 -18.55 -8.78 -20.11
CA GLN A 123 -18.65 -10.21 -19.88
C GLN A 123 -18.31 -10.59 -18.43
N ALA A 124 -17.36 -9.90 -17.81
CA ALA A 124 -16.96 -10.16 -16.42
C ALA A 124 -18.10 -9.99 -15.40
N LYS A 125 -19.19 -9.28 -15.77
CA LYS A 125 -20.37 -9.14 -14.91
C LYS A 125 -21.11 -10.46 -14.67
N THR A 126 -21.19 -11.31 -15.71
CA THR A 126 -22.10 -12.46 -15.70
C THR A 126 -21.41 -13.77 -16.11
N GLN A 127 -20.20 -13.72 -16.68
CA GLN A 127 -19.46 -14.90 -17.09
C GLN A 127 -18.43 -15.29 -16.02
N PRO A 128 -18.24 -16.60 -15.74
CA PRO A 128 -17.25 -17.08 -14.79
C PRO A 128 -15.83 -16.97 -15.33
N TYR A 129 -14.85 -17.12 -14.42
CA TYR A 129 -13.40 -17.24 -14.67
C TYR A 129 -12.69 -15.93 -15.09
N TRP A 130 -13.35 -14.77 -14.96
CA TRP A 130 -12.76 -13.45 -15.23
C TRP A 130 -12.14 -12.81 -13.99
N ILE A 131 -12.61 -13.24 -12.83
CA ILE A 131 -12.24 -12.71 -11.51
C ILE A 131 -11.76 -13.89 -10.67
N GLU A 132 -10.78 -13.66 -9.80
CA GLU A 132 -10.27 -14.66 -8.88
C GLU A 132 -11.39 -15.36 -8.11
N GLY A 133 -11.19 -16.64 -7.81
CA GLY A 133 -12.21 -17.52 -7.26
C GLY A 133 -13.19 -18.06 -8.32
N GLY A 134 -13.24 -17.47 -9.52
CA GLY A 134 -13.98 -17.95 -10.69
C GLY A 134 -15.40 -17.45 -10.82
N ALA A 135 -16.05 -17.00 -9.75
CA ALA A 135 -17.41 -16.49 -9.82
C ALA A 135 -17.50 -15.14 -10.56
N PRO A 136 -18.57 -14.90 -11.35
CA PRO A 136 -18.76 -13.64 -12.07
C PRO A 136 -18.92 -12.43 -11.13
N GLY A 137 -18.80 -11.22 -11.70
CA GLY A 137 -18.85 -9.97 -10.96
C GLY A 137 -20.15 -9.70 -10.19
N ASN A 138 -21.28 -10.20 -10.71
CA ASN A 138 -22.60 -10.06 -10.07
C ASN A 138 -22.87 -11.07 -8.94
N GLN A 139 -21.88 -11.87 -8.59
CA GLN A 139 -21.89 -12.77 -7.43
C GLN A 139 -20.79 -12.34 -6.46
N ALA A 140 -21.05 -12.47 -5.15
CA ALA A 140 -20.11 -12.10 -4.09
C ALA A 140 -19.85 -13.32 -3.20
N PRO A 141 -19.07 -14.32 -3.66
CA PRO A 141 -18.84 -15.55 -2.90
C PRO A 141 -17.87 -15.36 -1.71
N GLY A 142 -17.26 -14.18 -1.55
CA GLY A 142 -16.14 -13.92 -0.63
C GLY A 142 -14.78 -14.16 -1.31
N GLY A 143 -13.69 -13.91 -0.57
CA GLY A 143 -12.31 -13.99 -1.06
C GLY A 143 -11.80 -12.66 -1.63
N ASP A 144 -10.56 -12.64 -2.08
CA ASP A 144 -9.86 -11.41 -2.49
C ASP A 144 -10.30 -10.86 -3.85
N ARG A 145 -10.88 -11.72 -4.68
CA ARG A 145 -11.55 -11.35 -5.94
C ARG A 145 -10.74 -10.41 -6.82
N HIS A 146 -9.48 -10.74 -7.05
CA HIS A 146 -8.63 -9.95 -7.93
C HIS A 146 -9.08 -10.04 -9.40
N MET A 147 -8.95 -8.92 -10.11
CA MET A 147 -9.03 -8.87 -11.56
C MET A 147 -7.79 -8.20 -12.13
N LEU A 148 -7.09 -8.92 -13.02
CA LEU A 148 -5.87 -8.47 -13.65
C LEU A 148 -6.15 -8.21 -15.14
N LEU A 149 -5.94 -6.98 -15.60
CA LEU A 149 -6.27 -6.54 -16.96
C LEU A 149 -5.02 -5.99 -17.65
N VAL A 150 -4.68 -6.53 -18.81
CA VAL A 150 -3.55 -6.06 -19.61
C VAL A 150 -4.07 -5.43 -20.89
N ASP A 151 -3.93 -4.11 -21.00
CA ASP A 151 -4.08 -3.38 -22.24
C ASP A 151 -2.80 -3.59 -23.08
N LYS A 152 -2.90 -4.51 -24.05
CA LYS A 152 -1.75 -4.96 -24.84
C LYS A 152 -1.22 -3.89 -25.80
N ASP A 153 -2.08 -3.01 -26.29
CA ASP A 153 -1.74 -2.02 -27.31
C ASP A 153 -1.10 -0.78 -26.69
N ASN A 154 -1.59 -0.35 -25.51
CA ASN A 154 -1.03 0.76 -24.77
C ASN A 154 0.03 0.34 -23.73
N ARG A 155 0.29 -0.96 -23.58
CA ARG A 155 1.27 -1.50 -22.63
C ARG A 155 0.98 -1.05 -21.19
N ARG A 156 -0.25 -1.35 -20.71
CA ARG A 156 -0.73 -0.97 -19.38
C ARG A 156 -1.26 -2.18 -18.63
N LEU A 157 -0.98 -2.24 -17.35
CA LEU A 157 -1.53 -3.23 -16.43
C LEU A 157 -2.46 -2.52 -15.44
N TYR A 158 -3.66 -3.04 -15.27
CA TYR A 158 -4.63 -2.60 -14.28
C TYR A 158 -4.96 -3.79 -13.39
N GLU A 159 -4.94 -3.59 -12.10
CA GLU A 159 -5.23 -4.62 -11.11
C GLU A 159 -6.22 -4.10 -10.09
N LEU A 160 -7.19 -4.92 -9.73
CA LEU A 160 -8.28 -4.60 -8.82
C LEU A 160 -8.36 -5.67 -7.74
N PHE A 161 -8.56 -5.25 -6.49
CA PHE A 161 -8.81 -6.07 -5.32
C PHE A 161 -10.27 -5.95 -4.89
N ASP A 162 -10.87 -7.05 -4.44
CA ASP A 162 -12.27 -7.14 -3.97
C ASP A 162 -13.29 -6.60 -4.99
N LEU A 163 -13.15 -7.05 -6.26
CA LEU A 163 -13.97 -6.57 -7.36
C LEU A 163 -15.36 -7.22 -7.36
N GLY A 164 -16.40 -6.38 -7.42
CA GLY A 164 -17.79 -6.82 -7.55
C GLY A 164 -18.64 -5.88 -8.40
N TRP A 165 -19.72 -6.42 -8.98
CA TRP A 165 -20.77 -5.67 -9.68
C TRP A 165 -22.05 -5.65 -8.85
N ASN A 166 -22.44 -4.48 -8.33
CA ASN A 166 -23.58 -4.34 -7.43
C ASN A 166 -24.95 -4.20 -8.13
N GLY A 167 -24.99 -4.44 -9.44
CA GLY A 167 -26.19 -4.26 -10.27
C GLY A 167 -26.24 -2.93 -11.03
N SER A 168 -25.51 -1.92 -10.61
CA SER A 168 -25.46 -0.59 -11.24
C SER A 168 -24.06 -0.10 -11.57
N GLN A 169 -23.06 -0.46 -10.75
CA GLN A 169 -21.67 -0.03 -10.90
C GLN A 169 -20.69 -1.08 -10.41
N TRP A 170 -19.44 -0.97 -10.86
CA TRP A 170 -18.33 -1.73 -10.31
C TRP A 170 -17.88 -1.13 -8.98
N THR A 171 -17.61 -2.00 -8.01
CA THR A 171 -17.03 -1.65 -6.72
C THR A 171 -15.75 -2.47 -6.51
N ALA A 172 -14.78 -1.93 -5.81
CA ALA A 172 -13.56 -2.65 -5.46
C ALA A 172 -13.00 -2.14 -4.12
N GLY A 173 -12.16 -2.93 -3.48
CA GLY A 173 -11.41 -2.53 -2.30
C GLY A 173 -10.37 -1.48 -2.70
N SER A 174 -9.46 -1.85 -3.58
CA SER A 174 -8.43 -0.96 -4.15
C SER A 174 -8.22 -1.23 -5.64
N GLY A 175 -7.51 -0.31 -6.31
CA GLY A 175 -7.15 -0.46 -7.70
C GLY A 175 -5.84 0.21 -8.06
N ALA A 176 -5.03 -0.47 -8.84
CA ALA A 176 -3.70 -0.02 -9.24
C ALA A 176 -3.51 -0.02 -10.75
N TYR A 177 -2.67 0.89 -11.20
CA TYR A 177 -2.26 1.06 -12.58
C TYR A 177 -0.74 1.04 -12.68
N PHE A 178 -0.22 0.31 -13.67
CA PHE A 178 1.20 0.23 -13.94
C PHE A 178 1.50 0.44 -15.42
N ASP A 179 2.49 1.28 -15.71
CA ASP A 179 3.07 1.41 -17.04
C ASP A 179 4.06 0.27 -17.27
N LEU A 180 3.74 -0.65 -18.19
CA LEU A 180 4.60 -1.80 -18.52
C LEU A 180 5.87 -1.43 -19.30
N GLN A 181 6.04 -0.15 -19.64
CA GLN A 181 7.22 0.35 -20.33
C GLN A 181 8.21 1.08 -19.39
N ALA A 182 7.87 1.16 -18.11
CA ALA A 182 8.64 1.90 -17.11
C ALA A 182 8.79 1.11 -15.80
N ASN A 183 9.80 1.44 -15.01
CA ASN A 183 10.04 0.86 -13.69
C ASN A 183 9.35 1.69 -12.58
N GLY A 184 8.13 2.15 -12.85
CA GLY A 184 7.35 2.92 -11.89
C GLY A 184 6.88 2.06 -10.71
N ARG A 185 7.14 2.52 -9.48
CA ARG A 185 6.62 1.96 -8.23
C ARG A 185 5.39 2.76 -7.80
N ARG A 186 4.51 2.17 -7.01
CA ARG A 186 3.44 2.91 -6.34
C ARG A 186 4.04 4.00 -5.44
N PRO A 187 3.35 5.12 -5.19
CA PRO A 187 3.76 6.09 -4.19
C PRO A 187 4.02 5.45 -2.83
N ASP A 188 4.96 5.96 -2.06
CA ASP A 188 5.23 5.47 -0.71
C ASP A 188 3.98 5.60 0.18
N GLY A 189 3.65 4.54 0.90
CA GLY A 189 2.45 4.43 1.70
C GLY A 189 1.19 4.01 0.93
N TRP A 190 1.27 3.80 -0.40
CA TRP A 190 0.15 3.33 -1.19
C TRP A 190 0.19 1.83 -1.40
N THR A 191 -0.92 1.16 -1.17
CA THR A 191 -1.16 -0.22 -1.59
C THR A 191 -1.34 -0.31 -3.12
N SER A 192 -1.46 -1.51 -3.63
CA SER A 192 -1.96 -1.82 -4.97
C SER A 192 -3.20 -2.70 -4.84
N ALA A 193 -3.43 -3.61 -5.78
CA ALA A 193 -4.29 -4.77 -5.56
C ALA A 193 -3.59 -5.84 -4.69
N ASP A 194 -2.28 -5.75 -4.52
CA ASP A 194 -1.48 -6.58 -3.60
C ASP A 194 -1.03 -5.74 -2.39
N ALA A 195 -1.05 -6.31 -1.21
CA ALA A 195 -0.86 -5.58 0.04
C ALA A 195 0.48 -4.85 0.15
N ALA A 196 1.55 -5.35 -0.49
CA ALA A 196 2.85 -4.69 -0.52
C ALA A 196 2.95 -3.49 -1.48
N GLY A 197 1.88 -3.15 -2.23
CA GLY A 197 1.92 -2.14 -3.27
C GLY A 197 2.64 -2.58 -4.55
N LEU A 198 2.81 -3.88 -4.75
CA LEU A 198 3.43 -4.47 -5.94
C LEU A 198 2.38 -4.81 -7.01
N ALA A 199 2.82 -4.96 -8.26
CA ALA A 199 1.99 -5.56 -9.29
C ALA A 199 1.92 -7.08 -9.09
N ILE A 200 0.75 -7.66 -9.22
CA ILE A 200 0.51 -9.11 -9.03
C ILE A 200 0.98 -9.91 -10.26
N LEU A 201 0.49 -9.55 -11.45
CA LEU A 201 0.66 -10.33 -12.68
C LEU A 201 2.12 -10.70 -13.01
N PRO A 202 3.12 -9.80 -12.88
CA PRO A 202 4.51 -10.16 -13.19
C PRO A 202 5.09 -11.18 -12.22
N GLY A 203 4.54 -11.27 -11.00
CA GLY A 203 4.96 -12.23 -9.97
C GLY A 203 4.26 -13.59 -10.02
N LEU A 204 3.39 -13.84 -10.99
CA LEU A 204 2.67 -15.12 -11.10
C LEU A 204 3.49 -16.15 -11.89
N VAL A 205 3.48 -17.40 -11.41
CA VAL A 205 3.91 -18.56 -12.20
C VAL A 205 2.87 -18.80 -13.33
N LYS A 206 3.30 -18.85 -14.59
CA LYS A 206 2.40 -19.03 -15.74
C LYS A 206 2.66 -20.35 -16.45
N TYR A 207 1.58 -21.04 -16.86
CA TYR A 207 1.67 -22.35 -17.49
C TYR A 207 2.59 -22.36 -18.71
N ASP A 208 2.40 -21.40 -19.62
CA ASP A 208 3.15 -21.37 -20.89
C ASP A 208 4.64 -21.03 -20.71
N GLU A 209 5.04 -20.39 -19.60
CA GLU A 209 6.44 -20.20 -19.22
C GLU A 209 7.06 -21.50 -18.70
N VAL A 210 6.30 -22.27 -17.93
CA VAL A 210 6.76 -23.53 -17.34
C VAL A 210 6.92 -24.61 -18.40
N TYR A 211 5.93 -24.77 -19.25
CA TYR A 211 5.89 -25.82 -20.28
C TYR A 211 6.39 -25.36 -21.67
N GLY A 212 6.62 -24.05 -21.84
CA GLY A 212 7.16 -23.47 -23.07
C GLY A 212 8.68 -23.60 -23.18
N PRO A 213 9.28 -23.09 -24.27
CA PRO A 213 10.72 -23.04 -24.43
C PRO A 213 11.35 -21.96 -23.53
N GLY A 214 12.66 -22.10 -23.24
CA GLY A 214 13.42 -21.14 -22.46
C GLY A 214 13.25 -21.27 -20.95
N GLU A 215 13.94 -20.41 -20.19
CA GLU A 215 13.85 -20.34 -18.72
C GLU A 215 12.85 -19.27 -18.32
N ILE A 216 12.38 -19.34 -17.06
CA ILE A 216 11.57 -18.28 -16.46
C ILE A 216 12.52 -17.20 -15.96
N THR A 217 12.29 -15.95 -16.35
CA THR A 217 13.21 -14.82 -16.17
C THR A 217 12.67 -13.75 -15.22
N HIS A 218 11.82 -14.16 -14.26
CA HIS A 218 11.29 -13.24 -13.26
C HIS A 218 11.09 -13.92 -11.89
N ALA A 219 11.00 -13.11 -10.85
CA ALA A 219 10.66 -13.53 -9.50
C ALA A 219 9.17 -13.87 -9.37
N PHE A 220 8.82 -14.61 -8.32
CA PHE A 220 7.42 -14.87 -8.00
C PHE A 220 6.99 -14.14 -6.73
N ARG A 221 5.69 -13.82 -6.63
CA ARG A 221 5.09 -13.36 -5.39
C ARG A 221 4.92 -14.53 -4.42
N VAL A 222 5.07 -14.25 -3.13
CA VAL A 222 4.85 -15.22 -2.07
C VAL A 222 4.16 -14.54 -0.88
N THR A 223 3.28 -15.28 -0.21
CA THR A 223 2.66 -14.84 1.05
C THR A 223 3.39 -15.41 2.25
N VAL A 224 3.29 -14.69 3.37
CA VAL A 224 3.72 -15.11 4.71
C VAL A 224 2.62 -14.79 5.72
N ARG A 225 2.56 -15.52 6.85
CA ARG A 225 1.48 -15.36 7.84
C ARG A 225 1.40 -14.00 8.50
N ALA A 226 2.49 -13.25 8.50
CA ALA A 226 2.55 -11.88 9.02
C ALA A 226 3.76 -11.16 8.44
N THR A 227 3.64 -9.85 8.30
CA THR A 227 4.73 -8.95 7.89
C THR A 227 5.02 -7.92 8.99
N ASN A 228 6.14 -7.24 8.84
CA ASN A 228 6.63 -6.21 9.76
C ASN A 228 5.81 -4.90 9.63
N ASP A 229 6.07 -3.96 10.53
CA ASP A 229 5.50 -2.61 10.56
C ASP A 229 6.17 -1.62 9.61
N HIS A 230 7.07 -2.09 8.78
CA HIS A 230 7.71 -1.34 7.69
C HIS A 230 7.83 -2.20 6.43
N TYR A 231 8.16 -1.57 5.32
CA TYR A 231 8.43 -2.25 4.05
C TYR A 231 9.86 -1.95 3.58
N VAL A 232 10.34 -2.79 2.67
CA VAL A 232 11.60 -2.56 1.97
C VAL A 232 11.37 -2.57 0.46
N TRP A 233 12.24 -1.88 -0.28
CA TRP A 233 12.19 -1.92 -1.73
C TRP A 233 12.18 -3.37 -2.24
N PRO A 234 11.31 -3.73 -3.22
CA PRO A 234 10.52 -2.85 -4.09
C PRO A 234 9.12 -2.49 -3.56
N ALA A 235 8.68 -2.98 -2.42
CA ALA A 235 7.37 -2.65 -1.86
C ALA A 235 7.22 -1.16 -1.54
N SER A 236 5.98 -0.68 -1.50
CA SER A 236 5.61 0.71 -1.19
C SER A 236 4.65 0.82 -0.01
N HIS A 237 4.14 -0.29 0.51
CA HIS A 237 3.10 -0.28 1.53
C HIS A 237 3.37 -1.31 2.64
N VAL A 238 2.83 -1.04 3.83
CA VAL A 238 2.88 -1.88 5.03
C VAL A 238 1.55 -2.61 5.20
N ALA A 239 1.60 -3.93 5.29
CA ALA A 239 0.40 -4.75 5.52
C ALA A 239 0.37 -5.42 6.90
N GLY A 240 1.41 -5.27 7.72
CA GLY A 240 1.54 -5.93 9.01
C GLY A 240 2.08 -5.02 10.12
N ASN A 241 2.24 -5.62 11.29
CA ASN A 241 2.74 -4.94 12.48
C ASN A 241 3.59 -5.84 13.39
N ASN A 242 4.04 -6.99 12.89
CA ASN A 242 4.83 -7.94 13.67
C ASN A 242 6.32 -7.68 13.48
N THR A 243 6.97 -7.07 14.46
CA THR A 243 8.38 -6.67 14.40
C THR A 243 9.38 -7.81 14.24
N SER A 244 8.97 -9.07 14.45
CA SER A 244 9.81 -10.27 14.22
C SER A 244 9.63 -10.85 12.81
N ALA A 245 8.62 -10.39 12.08
CA ALA A 245 8.29 -10.88 10.73
C ALA A 245 9.13 -10.19 9.65
N PRO A 246 9.26 -10.77 8.45
CA PRO A 246 9.87 -10.10 7.33
C PRO A 246 9.04 -8.87 6.92
N PRO A 247 9.66 -7.74 6.54
CA PRO A 247 8.94 -6.62 5.93
C PRO A 247 8.38 -6.98 4.55
N ASN A 248 7.30 -6.31 4.14
CA ASN A 248 6.84 -6.37 2.76
C ASN A 248 7.97 -5.98 1.79
N GLY A 249 8.09 -6.66 0.66
CA GLY A 249 9.19 -6.47 -0.29
C GLY A 249 10.45 -7.29 0.00
N THR A 250 10.49 -8.03 1.13
CA THR A 250 11.59 -8.97 1.41
C THR A 250 11.72 -9.99 0.27
N ARG A 251 12.96 -10.24 -0.18
CA ARG A 251 13.23 -11.22 -1.23
C ARG A 251 13.85 -12.49 -0.64
N LEU A 252 13.21 -13.62 -0.93
CA LEU A 252 13.68 -14.95 -0.59
C LEU A 252 14.35 -15.56 -1.82
N ARG A 253 15.52 -16.18 -1.65
CA ARG A 253 16.21 -16.91 -2.70
C ARG A 253 16.31 -18.39 -2.30
N LEU A 254 15.93 -19.31 -3.19
CA LEU A 254 16.22 -20.72 -2.99
C LEU A 254 17.74 -20.92 -3.00
N LYS A 255 18.27 -21.52 -1.93
CA LYS A 255 19.73 -21.72 -1.77
C LYS A 255 20.35 -22.43 -2.97
N ALA A 256 21.47 -21.94 -3.43
CA ALA A 256 22.21 -22.53 -4.55
C ALA A 256 22.54 -24.02 -4.29
N SER A 257 22.84 -24.38 -3.02
CA SER A 257 23.17 -25.73 -2.58
C SER A 257 21.99 -26.70 -2.56
N LYS A 258 20.74 -26.20 -2.66
CA LYS A 258 19.58 -27.11 -2.66
C LYS A 258 19.56 -27.90 -3.96
N ASP A 259 19.66 -29.22 -3.86
CA ASP A 259 19.49 -30.11 -5.00
C ASP A 259 18.04 -30.15 -5.45
N ILE A 260 17.81 -29.91 -6.73
CA ILE A 260 16.50 -29.94 -7.38
C ILE A 260 16.41 -30.99 -8.50
N SER A 261 17.44 -31.79 -8.69
CA SER A 261 17.51 -32.78 -9.79
C SER A 261 16.47 -33.88 -9.71
N GLY A 262 15.99 -34.18 -8.51
CA GLY A 262 14.96 -35.19 -8.27
C GLY A 262 13.51 -34.76 -8.59
N PHE A 263 13.28 -33.50 -8.99
CA PHE A 263 11.93 -33.02 -9.36
C PHE A 263 11.68 -33.15 -10.86
N PRO A 264 10.41 -33.15 -11.31
CA PRO A 264 10.06 -33.11 -12.73
C PRO A 264 10.71 -31.93 -13.45
N PRO A 265 11.13 -32.06 -14.72
CA PRO A 265 11.89 -31.02 -15.44
C PRO A 265 11.22 -29.63 -15.45
N GLU A 266 9.90 -29.59 -15.64
CA GLU A 266 9.09 -28.38 -15.62
C GLU A 266 9.09 -27.72 -14.22
N ILE A 267 9.06 -28.52 -13.16
CA ILE A 267 9.13 -28.02 -11.78
C ILE A 267 10.55 -27.54 -11.47
N GLN A 268 11.58 -28.23 -11.96
CA GLN A 268 12.96 -27.73 -11.85
C GLN A 268 13.12 -26.35 -12.46
N LYS A 269 12.40 -26.05 -13.54
CA LYS A 269 12.42 -24.73 -14.19
C LYS A 269 11.89 -23.63 -13.24
N ILE A 270 10.78 -23.89 -12.54
CA ILE A 270 10.25 -23.00 -11.51
C ILE A 270 11.30 -22.80 -10.39
N PHE A 271 11.91 -23.88 -9.91
CA PHE A 271 12.88 -23.82 -8.81
C PHE A 271 14.20 -23.17 -9.25
N ARG A 272 14.62 -23.30 -10.53
CA ARG A 272 15.75 -22.51 -11.06
C ARG A 272 15.45 -21.01 -11.04
N ALA A 273 14.24 -20.62 -11.43
CA ALA A 273 13.84 -19.22 -11.33
C ALA A 273 13.86 -18.72 -9.88
N MET A 274 13.46 -19.55 -8.90
CA MET A 274 13.58 -19.20 -7.47
C MET A 274 15.03 -19.06 -7.01
N LYS A 275 15.99 -19.77 -7.64
CA LYS A 275 17.43 -19.59 -7.37
C LYS A 275 17.99 -18.30 -8.02
N THR A 276 17.48 -17.94 -9.19
CA THR A 276 18.00 -16.81 -9.99
C THR A 276 17.29 -15.51 -9.65
N HIS A 277 15.95 -15.54 -9.58
CA HIS A 277 15.13 -14.33 -9.41
C HIS A 277 14.44 -14.27 -8.03
N GLY A 278 14.23 -15.44 -7.40
CA GLY A 278 13.69 -15.54 -6.04
C GLY A 278 12.18 -15.36 -5.92
N LEU A 279 11.78 -15.13 -4.68
CA LEU A 279 10.40 -14.83 -4.29
C LEU A 279 10.36 -13.45 -3.63
N ILE A 280 9.28 -12.68 -3.83
CA ILE A 280 9.08 -11.39 -3.17
C ILE A 280 7.86 -11.51 -2.24
N VAL A 281 8.05 -11.18 -0.96
CA VAL A 281 6.96 -11.12 0.03
C VAL A 281 6.04 -9.97 -0.33
N ALA A 282 4.85 -10.31 -0.80
CA ALA A 282 3.90 -9.37 -1.40
C ALA A 282 2.63 -9.19 -0.56
N ASP A 283 2.30 -10.16 0.29
CA ASP A 283 1.08 -10.13 1.07
C ASP A 283 1.17 -10.98 2.35
N ASN A 284 0.21 -10.76 3.25
CA ASN A 284 -0.07 -11.62 4.39
C ASN A 284 -1.06 -12.73 3.99
N GLY A 285 -0.87 -13.90 4.56
CA GLY A 285 -1.71 -15.07 4.27
C GLY A 285 -1.14 -16.33 4.89
N SER A 286 -1.11 -17.43 4.16
CA SER A 286 -0.40 -18.63 4.60
C SER A 286 1.09 -18.54 4.24
N ASP A 287 1.96 -19.09 5.13
CA ASP A 287 3.39 -19.09 4.87
C ASP A 287 3.77 -19.92 3.65
N MET A 288 4.62 -19.36 2.78
CA MET A 288 5.23 -20.02 1.62
C MET A 288 4.23 -20.42 0.51
N TYR A 289 3.13 -19.67 0.37
CA TYR A 289 2.22 -19.82 -0.76
C TYR A 289 2.71 -18.94 -1.92
N VAL A 290 3.02 -19.59 -3.04
CA VAL A 290 3.54 -18.95 -4.26
C VAL A 290 2.40 -18.73 -5.23
N GLY A 291 2.14 -17.48 -5.60
CA GLY A 291 1.06 -17.14 -6.52
C GLY A 291 1.34 -17.59 -7.95
N GLY A 292 0.29 -18.01 -8.64
CA GLY A 292 0.37 -18.35 -10.05
C GLY A 292 -0.93 -18.05 -10.80
N ALA A 293 -0.83 -17.97 -12.11
CA ALA A 293 -1.97 -17.76 -12.98
C ALA A 293 -2.85 -19.01 -13.03
N PHE A 294 -4.16 -18.81 -12.96
CA PHE A 294 -5.11 -19.88 -13.26
C PHE A 294 -4.89 -20.42 -14.67
N ASP A 295 -4.81 -21.73 -14.80
CA ASP A 295 -4.81 -22.42 -16.09
C ASP A 295 -5.41 -23.84 -15.93
N PRO A 296 -6.44 -24.24 -16.72
CA PRO A 296 -7.06 -25.55 -16.57
C PRO A 296 -6.14 -26.72 -16.95
N ARG A 297 -4.98 -26.43 -17.55
CA ARG A 297 -3.97 -27.45 -17.92
C ARG A 297 -3.06 -27.83 -16.75
N TRP A 298 -3.05 -27.08 -15.62
CA TRP A 298 -2.25 -27.42 -14.46
C TRP A 298 -2.62 -28.79 -13.88
N ASN A 299 -1.60 -29.55 -13.51
CA ASN A 299 -1.77 -30.82 -12.81
C ASN A 299 -1.33 -30.68 -11.33
N ASN A 300 -2.31 -30.53 -10.46
CA ASN A 300 -2.06 -30.36 -9.02
C ASN A 300 -1.53 -31.63 -8.34
N ASP A 301 -1.73 -32.82 -8.94
CA ASP A 301 -1.13 -34.07 -8.44
C ASP A 301 0.39 -34.09 -8.67
N VAL A 302 0.91 -33.27 -9.58
CA VAL A 302 2.36 -33.05 -9.79
C VAL A 302 2.85 -31.85 -9.00
N LEU A 303 2.13 -30.72 -9.06
CA LEU A 303 2.53 -29.46 -8.41
C LEU A 303 2.62 -29.60 -6.89
N ASN A 304 1.55 -30.07 -6.24
CA ASN A 304 1.48 -30.10 -4.78
C ASN A 304 2.58 -30.95 -4.12
N PRO A 305 2.83 -32.21 -4.56
CA PRO A 305 3.93 -33.01 -3.98
C PRO A 305 5.30 -32.38 -4.24
N ALA A 306 5.52 -31.82 -5.43
CA ALA A 306 6.80 -31.22 -5.79
C ALA A 306 7.11 -29.99 -4.95
N PHE A 307 6.16 -29.05 -4.82
CA PHE A 307 6.34 -27.85 -4.00
C PHE A 307 6.56 -28.21 -2.52
N ARG A 308 5.80 -29.17 -1.97
CA ARG A 308 6.00 -29.69 -0.60
C ARG A 308 7.37 -30.29 -0.37
N GLY A 309 8.12 -30.65 -1.42
CA GLY A 309 9.52 -31.09 -1.36
C GLY A 309 10.50 -29.99 -0.92
N LEU A 310 10.08 -28.72 -0.94
CA LEU A 310 10.85 -27.60 -0.42
C LEU A 310 10.28 -27.12 0.94
N ASN A 311 11.19 -26.75 1.84
CA ASN A 311 10.88 -26.17 3.14
C ASN A 311 11.35 -24.71 3.18
N ALA A 312 10.76 -23.90 4.02
CA ALA A 312 11.20 -22.51 4.20
C ALA A 312 12.69 -22.41 4.54
N SER A 313 13.27 -23.39 5.25
CA SER A 313 14.71 -23.46 5.53
C SER A 313 15.60 -23.74 4.30
N ASP A 314 15.04 -24.15 3.17
CA ASP A 314 15.76 -24.26 1.91
C ASP A 314 16.04 -22.91 1.27
N PHE A 315 15.39 -21.85 1.79
CA PHE A 315 15.55 -20.49 1.33
C PHE A 315 16.46 -19.67 2.24
N GLU A 316 16.91 -18.54 1.73
CA GLU A 316 17.62 -17.50 2.44
C GLU A 316 17.02 -16.14 2.05
N VAL A 317 17.14 -15.16 2.95
CA VAL A 317 16.75 -13.78 2.66
C VAL A 317 17.97 -13.05 2.13
N ILE A 318 17.86 -12.42 0.96
CA ILE A 318 18.92 -11.54 0.47
C ILE A 318 18.86 -10.18 1.18
N GLN A 319 19.94 -9.41 1.11
CA GLN A 319 20.03 -8.09 1.73
C GLN A 319 18.74 -7.29 1.48
N LEU A 320 18.11 -6.82 2.55
CA LEU A 320 16.85 -6.10 2.47
C LEU A 320 17.00 -4.83 1.62
N GLY A 321 16.07 -4.65 0.70
CA GLY A 321 16.08 -3.51 -0.21
C GLY A 321 17.17 -3.53 -1.30
N TRP A 322 17.83 -4.68 -1.54
CA TRP A 322 18.85 -4.81 -2.57
C TRP A 322 18.30 -4.52 -3.99
N ARG A 323 19.01 -3.67 -4.75
CA ARG A 323 18.56 -3.12 -6.05
C ARG A 323 19.34 -3.60 -7.26
N GLY A 324 20.24 -4.58 -7.10
CA GLY A 324 21.10 -5.06 -8.19
C GLY A 324 22.42 -4.30 -8.34
N GLY A 325 23.29 -4.89 -9.17
CA GLY A 325 24.67 -4.51 -9.29
C GLY A 325 25.55 -5.39 -8.40
N THR A 326 26.82 -5.63 -8.77
CA THR A 326 27.82 -5.93 -7.76
C THR A 326 27.57 -4.89 -6.68
N ALA A 327 27.31 -5.35 -5.42
CA ALA A 327 27.34 -4.41 -4.32
C ALA A 327 28.54 -3.53 -4.60
N PRO A 328 28.38 -2.22 -4.90
CA PRO A 328 29.53 -1.36 -4.81
C PRO A 328 30.07 -1.69 -3.42
N PRO A 329 31.39 -1.79 -3.22
CA PRO A 329 31.92 -1.72 -1.86
C PRO A 329 31.12 -0.60 -1.27
N SER A 330 30.32 -0.89 -0.20
CA SER A 330 29.39 0.09 0.39
C SER A 330 29.90 1.44 -0.01
N PRO A 331 29.25 2.20 -0.91
CA PRO A 331 29.83 3.49 -1.17
C PRO A 331 30.02 3.99 0.24
N THR A 332 31.15 4.59 0.53
CA THR A 332 31.25 5.43 1.68
C THR A 332 30.23 6.54 1.43
N CYS A 333 28.97 6.15 1.42
CA CYS A 333 27.82 6.98 1.44
C CYS A 333 27.81 7.46 2.88
N THR A 334 28.63 8.45 3.13
CA THR A 334 28.49 9.31 4.27
C THR A 334 27.53 10.41 3.82
N PRO A 335 26.21 10.27 4.13
CA PRO A 335 25.34 11.42 3.97
C PRO A 335 26.05 12.58 4.65
N GLY A 336 26.21 13.71 3.94
CA GLY A 336 26.86 14.88 4.54
C GLY A 336 26.21 15.18 5.88
N THR A 337 26.96 15.73 6.80
CA THR A 337 26.45 16.10 8.14
C THR A 337 25.59 17.36 8.02
N PRO A 338 24.35 17.39 8.50
CA PRO A 338 23.60 18.64 8.63
C PRO A 338 24.34 19.61 9.58
N THR A 339 24.28 20.90 9.29
CA THR A 339 24.93 21.94 10.09
C THR A 339 23.92 22.93 10.63
N ASP A 340 24.37 23.78 11.52
CA ASP A 340 23.61 24.93 12.03
C ASP A 340 22.25 24.56 12.61
N LEU A 341 22.16 23.40 13.28
CA LEU A 341 20.95 23.08 14.02
C LEU A 341 20.73 24.10 15.12
N TRP A 342 19.56 24.71 15.09
CA TRP A 342 19.12 25.67 16.12
C TRP A 342 17.73 25.24 16.65
N ALA A 343 17.44 25.74 17.85
CA ALA A 343 16.15 25.56 18.50
C ALA A 343 15.67 26.88 19.08
N THR A 344 14.37 27.14 19.00
CA THR A 344 13.70 28.19 19.78
C THR A 344 12.57 27.57 20.57
N VAL A 345 12.40 28.05 21.81
CA VAL A 345 11.35 27.60 22.73
C VAL A 345 10.48 28.78 23.10
N ASN A 346 9.20 28.69 22.85
CA ASN A 346 8.20 29.66 23.28
C ASN A 346 7.07 28.90 24.02
N GLY A 347 7.14 28.94 25.34
CA GLY A 347 6.29 28.11 26.19
C GLY A 347 6.54 26.63 25.95
N TYR A 348 5.51 25.88 25.52
CA TYR A 348 5.61 24.46 25.12
C TYR A 348 5.86 24.27 23.62
N THR A 349 5.88 25.33 22.84
CA THR A 349 6.16 25.24 21.40
C THR A 349 7.63 25.31 21.13
N VAL A 350 8.18 24.28 20.52
CA VAL A 350 9.56 24.19 20.07
C VAL A 350 9.59 24.35 18.56
N GLN A 351 10.54 25.13 18.06
CA GLN A 351 10.86 25.22 16.63
C GLN A 351 12.33 24.82 16.45
N LEU A 352 12.58 23.94 15.49
CA LEU A 352 13.90 23.48 15.08
C LEU A 352 14.14 23.87 13.63
N GLY A 353 15.36 24.18 13.27
CA GLY A 353 15.78 24.36 11.90
C GLY A 353 17.25 24.02 11.73
N TRP A 354 17.66 23.62 10.53
CA TRP A 354 19.03 23.22 10.20
C TRP A 354 19.36 23.48 8.74
N THR A 355 20.66 23.47 8.42
CA THR A 355 21.16 23.53 7.05
C THR A 355 21.38 22.10 6.54
N PRO A 356 20.68 21.67 5.47
CA PRO A 356 20.84 20.33 4.92
C PRO A 356 22.12 20.23 4.09
N PRO A 357 22.84 19.09 4.10
CA PRO A 357 23.87 18.83 3.10
C PRO A 357 23.23 18.50 1.74
N GLY A 358 23.99 18.64 0.66
CA GLY A 358 23.52 18.36 -0.69
C GLY A 358 23.17 16.89 -0.91
N GLY A 359 22.15 16.61 -1.76
CA GLY A 359 21.83 15.28 -2.26
C GLY A 359 21.15 14.34 -1.26
N VAL A 360 20.51 14.86 -0.21
CA VAL A 360 19.81 14.04 0.81
C VAL A 360 18.35 13.80 0.43
N LEU A 361 17.80 12.67 0.87
CA LEU A 361 16.39 12.30 0.66
C LEU A 361 15.50 12.79 1.82
N GLY A 362 16.09 13.01 3.00
CA GLY A 362 15.37 13.44 4.20
C GLY A 362 16.32 13.63 5.37
N HIS A 363 15.74 13.81 6.55
CA HIS A 363 16.48 13.95 7.81
C HIS A 363 15.82 13.09 8.90
N LEU A 364 16.62 12.74 9.91
CA LEU A 364 16.14 12.18 11.18
C LEU A 364 16.42 13.20 12.27
N VAL A 365 15.41 13.62 13.00
CA VAL A 365 15.56 14.44 14.21
C VAL A 365 15.58 13.50 15.41
N ASP A 366 16.76 13.33 15.98
CA ASP A 366 17.01 12.46 17.14
C ASP A 366 16.86 13.24 18.43
N VAL A 367 16.08 12.70 19.36
CA VAL A 367 15.78 13.32 20.65
C VAL A 367 16.20 12.40 21.78
N GLY A 368 17.02 12.90 22.68
CA GLY A 368 17.54 12.17 23.83
C GLY A 368 17.25 12.84 25.16
N SER A 369 17.30 12.07 26.25
CA SER A 369 17.18 12.54 27.64
C SER A 369 18.50 13.02 28.24
N ALA A 370 19.62 12.77 27.58
CA ALA A 370 20.98 13.20 27.97
C ALA A 370 21.83 13.42 26.70
N PRO A 371 22.96 14.11 26.80
CA PRO A 371 23.86 14.37 25.69
C PRO A 371 24.21 13.08 24.93
N GLY A 372 24.14 13.13 23.61
CA GLY A 372 24.51 12.01 22.74
C GLY A 372 23.49 10.86 22.66
N LEU A 373 22.43 10.84 23.44
CA LEU A 373 21.40 9.78 23.38
C LEU A 373 20.33 10.07 22.32
N THR A 374 19.63 9.00 21.91
CA THR A 374 18.45 9.03 21.02
C THR A 374 17.34 8.15 21.59
N ASN A 375 17.20 8.15 22.91
CA ASN A 375 16.36 7.20 23.65
C ASN A 375 14.92 7.68 23.89
N ILE A 376 14.55 8.87 23.39
CA ILE A 376 13.18 9.38 23.48
C ILE A 376 12.44 9.12 22.15
N THR A 377 12.97 9.62 21.03
CA THR A 377 12.38 9.41 19.70
C THR A 377 13.38 9.75 18.60
N SER A 378 13.12 9.25 17.39
CA SER A 378 13.77 9.68 16.14
C SER A 378 12.68 9.95 15.11
N ILE A 379 12.56 11.21 14.67
CA ILE A 379 11.45 11.67 13.83
C ILE A 379 11.96 11.82 12.39
N PRO A 380 11.40 11.07 11.41
CA PRO A 380 11.76 11.23 10.01
C PRO A 380 11.13 12.51 9.43
N ILE A 381 11.93 13.30 8.71
CA ILE A 381 11.53 14.52 8.02
C ILE A 381 11.86 14.37 6.54
N ALA A 382 10.85 14.38 5.68
CA ALA A 382 11.04 14.32 4.24
C ALA A 382 11.49 15.67 3.65
N MET A 383 12.30 15.61 2.59
CA MET A 383 12.62 16.83 1.82
C MET A 383 11.34 17.36 1.12
N PRO A 384 11.22 18.67 0.90
CA PRO A 384 12.24 19.72 1.10
C PRO A 384 12.27 20.35 2.50
N SER A 385 11.62 19.77 3.51
CA SER A 385 11.56 20.38 4.84
C SER A 385 12.93 20.34 5.55
N THR A 386 13.35 21.48 6.07
CA THR A 386 14.58 21.67 6.86
C THR A 386 14.28 22.22 8.25
N GLY A 387 13.09 21.94 8.74
CA GLY A 387 12.64 22.36 10.07
C GLY A 387 11.52 21.49 10.59
N LEU A 388 11.33 21.55 11.89
CA LEU A 388 10.27 20.84 12.63
C LEU A 388 9.77 21.76 13.73
N GLY A 389 8.44 21.86 13.89
CA GLY A 389 7.83 22.63 14.96
C GLY A 389 6.64 21.91 15.57
N GLY A 390 6.44 22.08 16.88
CA GLY A 390 5.33 21.48 17.57
C GLY A 390 5.31 21.74 19.08
N ALA A 391 4.23 21.29 19.72
CA ALA A 391 4.10 21.32 21.17
C ALA A 391 4.87 20.13 21.78
N VAL A 392 5.69 20.42 22.78
CA VAL A 392 6.54 19.44 23.47
C VAL A 392 6.27 19.52 24.96
N ALA A 393 6.21 18.40 25.64
CA ALA A 393 6.03 18.35 27.09
C ALA A 393 7.17 19.06 27.84
N ALA A 394 6.91 19.55 29.05
CA ALA A 394 7.94 20.16 29.91
C ALA A 394 9.07 19.15 30.15
N GLY A 395 10.31 19.62 30.02
CA GLY A 395 11.49 18.78 30.18
C GLY A 395 12.72 19.33 29.52
N ARG A 396 13.86 18.69 29.74
CA ARG A 396 15.11 18.96 29.04
C ARG A 396 15.36 17.87 28.01
N TYR A 397 15.61 18.26 26.76
CA TYR A 397 15.85 17.42 25.64
C TYR A 397 17.17 17.78 24.95
N TYR A 398 17.85 16.76 24.44
CA TYR A 398 19.06 16.88 23.64
C TYR A 398 18.73 16.48 22.21
N VAL A 399 18.84 17.42 21.29
CA VAL A 399 18.34 17.23 19.92
C VAL A 399 19.48 17.36 18.92
N ARG A 400 19.53 16.40 17.99
CA ARG A 400 20.45 16.38 16.85
C ARG A 400 19.67 16.04 15.60
N THR A 401 20.21 16.37 14.43
CA THR A 401 19.66 15.94 13.17
C THR A 401 20.71 15.16 12.37
N ARG A 402 20.29 14.12 11.67
CA ARG A 402 21.13 13.35 10.74
C ARG A 402 20.51 13.38 9.36
N ALA A 403 21.33 13.55 8.33
CA ALA A 403 20.86 13.39 6.96
C ALA A 403 20.54 11.92 6.67
N ALA A 404 19.44 11.66 5.97
CA ALA A 404 19.02 10.34 5.55
C ALA A 404 19.13 10.20 4.03
N GLN A 405 19.73 9.11 3.59
CA GLN A 405 19.82 8.68 2.21
C GLN A 405 19.45 7.20 2.08
N ALA A 406 19.37 6.68 0.86
CA ALA A 406 19.05 5.28 0.60
C ALA A 406 20.02 4.28 1.28
N CYS A 407 21.22 4.73 1.65
CA CYS A 407 22.26 3.94 2.33
C CYS A 407 22.24 4.06 3.86
N GLY A 408 21.26 4.77 4.44
CA GLY A 408 21.13 4.97 5.89
C GLY A 408 21.31 6.43 6.32
N ALA A 409 21.46 6.63 7.62
CA ALA A 409 21.64 7.94 8.22
C ALA A 409 23.13 8.28 8.40
N GLY A 410 23.49 9.53 8.11
CA GLY A 410 24.85 10.06 8.28
C GLY A 410 25.20 10.44 9.72
N ALA A 411 26.34 11.12 9.85
CA ALA A 411 26.77 11.69 11.12
C ALA A 411 25.75 12.73 11.62
N ALA A 412 25.66 12.87 12.94
CA ALA A 412 24.78 13.84 13.56
C ALA A 412 25.35 15.27 13.47
N SER A 413 24.48 16.26 13.35
CA SER A 413 24.77 17.69 13.47
C SER A 413 25.38 18.05 14.84
N ASN A 414 25.64 19.34 15.07
CA ASN A 414 25.72 19.86 16.40
C ASN A 414 24.46 19.47 17.21
N GLU A 415 24.66 19.30 18.55
CA GLU A 415 23.56 19.04 19.47
C GLU A 415 23.06 20.36 20.05
N VAL A 416 21.76 20.52 20.14
CA VAL A 416 21.12 21.63 20.83
C VAL A 416 20.36 21.15 22.05
N VAL A 417 20.42 21.94 23.14
CA VAL A 417 19.63 21.68 24.34
C VAL A 417 18.31 22.43 24.24
N VAL A 418 17.20 21.72 24.40
CA VAL A 418 15.85 22.27 24.38
C VAL A 418 15.29 22.16 25.80
N ASP A 419 15.22 23.27 26.49
CA ASP A 419 14.61 23.37 27.82
C ASP A 419 13.18 23.87 27.70
N VAL A 420 12.22 22.97 27.83
CA VAL A 420 10.80 23.30 27.88
C VAL A 420 10.38 23.50 29.33
N PRO A 421 9.97 24.74 29.72
CA PRO A 421 9.77 25.07 31.13
C PRO A 421 8.68 24.23 31.79
N ALA A 422 8.95 23.77 33.01
CA ALA A 422 7.92 23.18 33.86
C ALA A 422 7.06 24.31 34.46
N GLY A 423 5.72 24.16 34.41
CA GLY A 423 4.85 25.05 35.17
C GLY A 423 4.03 26.06 34.37
N CYS A 424 3.75 25.79 33.10
CA CYS A 424 2.67 26.52 32.44
C CYS A 424 1.31 26.03 32.92
N ALA A 425 0.66 26.85 33.71
CA ALA A 425 -0.71 26.51 34.15
C ALA A 425 -1.67 26.52 32.98
N VAL A 426 -2.50 25.49 32.89
CA VAL A 426 -3.65 25.48 31.96
C VAL A 426 -4.60 26.61 32.40
N PRO A 427 -5.00 27.51 31.48
CA PRO A 427 -5.93 28.57 31.84
C PRO A 427 -7.22 28.03 32.46
N THR A 428 -7.79 28.74 33.39
CA THR A 428 -9.15 28.48 33.85
C THR A 428 -10.16 28.82 32.72
N ALA A 429 -11.40 28.40 32.88
CA ALA A 429 -12.47 28.90 32.00
C ALA A 429 -12.57 30.44 32.09
N PRO A 430 -12.74 31.16 30.98
CA PRO A 430 -13.05 32.58 31.00
C PRO A 430 -14.31 32.84 31.83
N GLY A 431 -14.37 33.97 32.51
CA GLY A 431 -15.56 34.40 33.22
C GLY A 431 -16.73 34.56 32.26
N THR A 432 -17.93 34.72 32.82
CA THR A 432 -19.21 34.70 32.08
C THR A 432 -19.13 35.40 30.73
N LEU A 433 -19.36 34.65 29.67
CA LEU A 433 -19.52 35.19 28.32
C LEU A 433 -20.91 35.79 28.20
N ALA A 434 -20.99 37.05 27.81
CA ALA A 434 -22.20 37.78 27.52
C ALA A 434 -22.24 38.21 26.04
N VAL A 435 -23.47 38.27 25.50
CA VAL A 435 -23.71 38.71 24.11
C VAL A 435 -24.67 39.91 24.10
N ALA A 436 -24.38 40.86 23.24
CA ALA A 436 -25.31 41.96 22.91
C ALA A 436 -25.49 42.04 21.40
N LEU A 437 -26.74 42.22 20.95
CA LEU A 437 -27.10 42.42 19.57
C LEU A 437 -27.40 43.91 19.34
N GLY A 438 -26.64 44.59 18.54
CA GLY A 438 -26.79 45.98 18.18
C GLY A 438 -27.49 46.19 16.82
N ALA A 439 -27.58 47.45 16.40
CA ALA A 439 -28.10 47.81 15.08
C ALA A 439 -27.25 47.19 13.98
N ASN A 440 -27.80 47.03 12.78
CA ASN A 440 -27.14 46.50 11.60
C ASN A 440 -26.51 45.10 11.80
N ARG A 441 -27.15 44.25 12.60
CA ARG A 441 -26.71 42.90 12.90
C ARG A 441 -25.30 42.83 13.55
N THR A 442 -24.93 43.86 14.29
CA THR A 442 -23.68 43.87 15.02
C THR A 442 -23.81 43.02 16.28
N VAL A 443 -23.03 41.96 16.37
CA VAL A 443 -22.91 41.11 17.57
C VAL A 443 -21.70 41.58 18.37
N SER A 444 -21.86 41.78 19.66
CA SER A 444 -20.78 42.05 20.60
C SER A 444 -20.72 40.92 21.64
N LEU A 445 -19.53 40.34 21.79
CA LEU A 445 -19.23 39.35 22.83
C LEU A 445 -18.30 39.96 23.85
N THR A 446 -18.55 39.75 25.15
CA THR A 446 -17.69 40.18 26.24
C THR A 446 -17.53 39.08 27.26
N TRP A 447 -16.35 38.94 27.87
CA TRP A 447 -16.07 37.88 28.84
C TRP A 447 -15.11 38.33 29.94
N GLY A 448 -15.16 37.61 31.07
CA GLY A 448 -14.25 37.81 32.17
C GLY A 448 -12.86 37.21 31.92
N ALA A 449 -11.87 37.67 32.67
CA ALA A 449 -10.53 37.10 32.59
C ALA A 449 -10.52 35.61 33.00
N ALA A 450 -9.63 34.85 32.35
CA ALA A 450 -9.25 33.52 32.78
C ALA A 450 -7.87 33.55 33.44
N ALA A 451 -7.73 32.92 34.58
CA ALA A 451 -6.42 32.82 35.21
C ALA A 451 -5.44 32.07 34.29
N SER A 452 -4.20 32.52 34.22
CA SER A 452 -3.15 31.95 33.35
C SER A 452 -3.39 32.10 31.84
N ALA A 453 -4.47 32.74 31.38
CA ALA A 453 -4.66 33.08 29.98
C ALA A 453 -3.95 34.37 29.61
N THR A 454 -3.28 34.36 28.47
CA THR A 454 -2.64 35.55 27.87
C THR A 454 -3.36 35.97 26.58
N THR A 455 -4.01 35.03 25.92
CA THR A 455 -4.87 35.29 24.78
C THR A 455 -6.19 34.50 24.87
N TYR A 456 -7.15 34.83 24.02
CA TYR A 456 -8.47 34.20 23.99
C TYR A 456 -8.80 33.75 22.59
N VAL A 457 -9.39 32.56 22.47
CA VAL A 457 -9.94 32.02 21.23
C VAL A 457 -11.46 32.08 21.31
N VAL A 458 -12.07 32.80 20.37
CA VAL A 458 -13.52 32.83 20.17
C VAL A 458 -13.89 31.72 19.23
N GLU A 459 -14.79 30.84 19.67
CA GLU A 459 -15.35 29.73 18.91
C GLU A 459 -16.83 29.98 18.61
N ALA A 460 -17.27 29.71 17.37
CA ALA A 460 -18.67 29.72 16.99
C ALA A 460 -19.01 28.49 16.15
N GLY A 461 -20.15 27.89 16.45
CA GLY A 461 -20.65 26.69 15.81
C GLY A 461 -22.11 26.79 15.36
N SER A 462 -22.53 25.91 14.48
CA SER A 462 -23.90 25.76 13.98
C SER A 462 -24.83 25.01 14.96
N ALA A 463 -24.25 24.38 15.99
CA ALA A 463 -24.97 23.65 17.05
C ALA A 463 -24.17 23.73 18.36
N PRO A 464 -24.80 23.39 19.51
CA PRO A 464 -24.11 23.40 20.80
C PRO A 464 -22.83 22.58 20.79
N GLY A 465 -21.76 23.14 21.35
CA GLY A 465 -20.47 22.47 21.50
C GLY A 465 -19.59 22.45 20.23
N LEU A 466 -20.09 22.84 19.06
CA LEU A 466 -19.31 22.91 17.82
C LEU A 466 -18.50 24.22 17.72
N ALA A 467 -17.45 24.19 16.90
CA ALA A 467 -16.62 25.34 16.52
C ALA A 467 -16.37 25.36 14.98
N ASN A 468 -17.36 24.88 14.22
CA ASN A 468 -17.25 24.64 12.78
C ASN A 468 -17.51 25.88 11.90
N ILE A 469 -17.83 27.02 12.51
CA ILE A 469 -18.07 28.29 11.80
C ILE A 469 -16.89 29.23 11.99
N LEU A 470 -16.39 29.37 13.23
CA LEU A 470 -15.29 30.24 13.58
C LEU A 470 -14.47 29.65 14.73
N ALA A 471 -13.15 29.74 14.62
CA ALA A 471 -12.21 29.56 15.73
C ALA A 471 -11.05 30.55 15.52
N THR A 472 -11.08 31.68 16.22
CA THR A 472 -10.13 32.78 15.99
C THR A 472 -9.51 33.24 17.30
N ASP A 473 -8.16 33.34 17.32
CA ASP A 473 -7.44 33.97 18.42
C ASP A 473 -7.57 35.51 18.32
N VAL A 474 -8.12 36.12 19.33
CA VAL A 474 -8.37 37.58 19.42
C VAL A 474 -7.36 38.28 20.29
N GLY A 475 -6.23 37.64 20.57
CA GLY A 475 -5.17 38.17 21.43
C GLY A 475 -5.65 38.35 22.89
N ALA A 476 -5.12 39.34 23.57
CA ALA A 476 -5.47 39.62 24.95
C ALA A 476 -6.84 40.34 25.14
N ALA A 477 -7.57 40.57 24.05
CA ALA A 477 -8.87 41.22 24.10
C ALA A 477 -9.88 40.39 24.91
N ARG A 478 -10.76 41.05 25.62
CA ARG A 478 -11.85 40.47 26.39
C ARG A 478 -13.22 40.88 25.85
N SER A 479 -13.19 41.41 24.65
CA SER A 479 -14.39 41.71 23.86
C SER A 479 -14.06 41.64 22.38
N VAL A 480 -15.05 41.24 21.58
CA VAL A 480 -14.98 41.30 20.14
C VAL A 480 -16.38 41.62 19.61
N GLY A 481 -16.45 42.35 18.52
CA GLY A 481 -17.72 42.68 17.90
C GLY A 481 -17.57 42.99 16.43
N GLY A 482 -18.66 42.78 15.69
CA GLY A 482 -18.75 43.04 14.28
C GLY A 482 -20.07 42.63 13.67
N PRO A 483 -20.33 42.99 12.40
CA PRO A 483 -21.51 42.55 11.69
C PRO A 483 -21.43 41.04 11.43
N VAL A 484 -22.55 40.35 11.67
CA VAL A 484 -22.66 38.89 11.50
C VAL A 484 -23.83 38.57 10.56
N PRO A 485 -23.69 37.64 9.61
CA PRO A 485 -24.80 37.21 8.74
C PRO A 485 -26.00 36.72 9.53
N PRO A 486 -27.25 36.79 8.96
CA PRO A 486 -28.40 36.19 9.59
C PRO A 486 -28.20 34.70 9.89
N GLY A 487 -28.65 34.25 11.07
CA GLY A 487 -28.52 32.86 11.46
C GLY A 487 -28.50 32.66 12.96
N THR A 488 -28.44 31.40 13.39
CA THR A 488 -28.30 31.01 14.79
C THR A 488 -26.90 30.47 15.03
N TYR A 489 -26.19 31.01 16.01
CA TYR A 489 -24.81 30.68 16.34
C TYR A 489 -24.70 30.30 17.80
N HIS A 490 -23.88 29.30 18.08
CA HIS A 490 -23.47 28.89 19.42
C HIS A 490 -22.05 29.37 19.67
N ALA A 491 -21.86 30.36 20.52
CA ALA A 491 -20.57 30.98 20.76
C ALA A 491 -20.04 30.70 22.16
N ARG A 492 -18.74 30.46 22.26
CA ARG A 492 -17.99 30.30 23.51
C ARG A 492 -16.55 30.83 23.36
N VAL A 493 -15.87 31.00 24.47
CA VAL A 493 -14.50 31.51 24.49
C VAL A 493 -13.63 30.61 25.35
N ARG A 494 -12.37 30.40 24.91
CA ARG A 494 -11.34 29.69 25.66
C ARG A 494 -10.16 30.60 25.95
N GLY A 495 -9.59 30.50 27.14
CA GLY A 495 -8.32 31.13 27.45
C GLY A 495 -7.16 30.29 26.89
N ARG A 496 -6.11 30.97 26.40
CA ARG A 496 -4.87 30.33 25.95
C ARG A 496 -3.68 30.96 26.73
N SER A 497 -2.82 30.10 27.26
CA SER A 497 -1.63 30.54 28.01
C SER A 497 -0.49 30.92 27.06
N THR A 498 0.55 31.59 27.58
CA THR A 498 1.79 31.89 26.84
C THR A 498 2.47 30.70 26.24
N CYS A 499 2.24 29.51 26.78
CA CYS A 499 2.79 28.25 26.30
C CYS A 499 1.81 27.46 25.40
N GLY A 500 0.75 28.11 24.91
CA GLY A 500 -0.17 27.50 23.95
C GLY A 500 -1.22 26.55 24.56
N GLN A 501 -1.21 26.32 25.87
CA GLN A 501 -2.24 25.51 26.54
C GLN A 501 -3.60 26.19 26.42
N THR A 502 -4.60 25.47 25.97
CA THR A 502 -5.99 25.95 25.87
C THR A 502 -6.81 25.41 27.04
N GLY A 503 -7.43 26.30 27.78
CA GLY A 503 -8.27 25.96 28.94
C GLY A 503 -9.68 25.51 28.56
N PRO A 504 -10.51 25.17 29.58
CA PRO A 504 -11.92 24.92 29.38
C PRO A 504 -12.65 26.11 28.74
N ALA A 505 -13.75 25.87 28.06
CA ALA A 505 -14.58 26.93 27.51
C ALA A 505 -15.37 27.68 28.60
N SER A 506 -15.72 28.93 28.32
CA SER A 506 -16.74 29.67 29.04
C SER A 506 -18.13 28.97 28.97
N ASN A 507 -19.13 29.54 29.59
CA ASN A 507 -20.52 29.25 29.20
C ASN A 507 -20.70 29.52 27.69
N GLU A 508 -21.55 28.75 27.07
CA GLU A 508 -21.98 28.96 25.69
C GLU A 508 -23.20 29.91 25.65
N VAL A 509 -23.20 30.82 24.69
CA VAL A 509 -24.34 31.71 24.41
C VAL A 509 -24.88 31.43 23.02
N VAL A 510 -26.24 31.48 22.93
CA VAL A 510 -26.91 31.38 21.64
C VAL A 510 -27.14 32.78 21.09
N VAL A 511 -26.71 33.04 19.88
CA VAL A 511 -26.82 34.31 19.18
C VAL A 511 -27.77 34.13 18.01
N VAL A 512 -28.95 34.75 18.06
CA VAL A 512 -29.91 34.72 16.94
C VAL A 512 -29.79 36.08 16.24
N VAL A 513 -29.28 36.08 15.03
CA VAL A 513 -29.12 37.28 14.19
C VAL A 513 -30.27 37.28 13.16
N PRO A 514 -31.15 38.28 13.14
CA PRO A 514 -32.29 38.35 12.25
C PRO A 514 -31.93 38.62 10.79
#